data_873a21fe11caddb0239381581a5ff95a
#
_entry.id   873a21fe11caddb0239381581a5ff95a
#
_cell.length_a   1.000
_cell.length_b   1.000
_cell.length_c   1.000
_cell.angle_alpha   90.00
_cell.angle_beta   90.00
_cell.angle_gamma   90.00
#
_symmetry.space_group_name_H-M   'P 1'
#
loop_
_entity.id
_entity.type
_entity.pdbx_description
1 polymer ?
#
loop_
_entity_poly.entity_id
_entity_poly.type
_entity_poly.pdbx_seq_one_letter_code
_entity_poly.pdbx_strand_id
1 'polypeptide(L)'
;MRVKEGANWRFLSTSKQFIKKNKKRFDAISGSVLFLLILGAWVSSTAGGQYNQSCSVGFPNGWPKCNGSFLPSLDGPGVLIQMIHRIGALVIGFILIASVIKVKKENNDSAESEIYVKYMHHTGKLWLLNLLIGASYLIFAKSGDFPEWLSLLHLVGGISCFLVSLVCPFMIRLSSLSININSAEE
;
A
#
# COMPACT_ATOMS: atom_id res chain seq x y z
N MET A 1 -24.03 -28.07 -6.38
CA MET A 1 -23.22 -27.74 -7.58
C MET A 1 -21.79 -28.19 -7.29
N ARG A 2 -21.33 -29.36 -7.75
CA ARG A 2 -19.97 -29.86 -7.53
C ARG A 2 -19.00 -28.90 -8.25
N VAL A 3 -18.16 -28.19 -7.51
CA VAL A 3 -17.02 -27.46 -8.07
C VAL A 3 -16.11 -28.51 -8.71
N LYS A 4 -15.98 -28.47 -10.04
CA LYS A 4 -15.12 -29.40 -10.78
C LYS A 4 -13.69 -29.35 -10.22
N GLU A 5 -13.18 -30.51 -9.87
CA GLU A 5 -11.78 -30.79 -9.59
C GLU A 5 -10.92 -30.26 -10.74
N GLY A 6 -10.14 -29.22 -10.49
CA GLY A 6 -9.24 -28.67 -11.52
C GLY A 6 -8.51 -27.38 -11.16
N ALA A 7 -9.08 -26.55 -10.33
CA ALA A 7 -8.39 -25.35 -9.86
C ALA A 7 -7.88 -25.60 -8.43
N ASN A 8 -6.57 -25.61 -8.25
CA ASN A 8 -5.89 -25.76 -6.95
C ASN A 8 -6.11 -24.48 -6.11
N TRP A 9 -7.32 -24.25 -5.63
CA TRP A 9 -7.73 -23.13 -4.78
C TRP A 9 -7.21 -23.34 -3.35
N ARG A 10 -5.89 -23.50 -3.21
CA ARG A 10 -5.24 -23.75 -1.90
C ARG A 10 -5.60 -22.71 -0.82
N PHE A 11 -5.96 -21.49 -1.22
CA PHE A 11 -6.39 -20.47 -0.27
C PHE A 11 -7.78 -20.75 0.33
N LEU A 12 -8.60 -21.59 -0.29
CA LEU A 12 -9.91 -21.98 0.27
C LEU A 12 -9.78 -22.97 1.43
N SER A 13 -8.60 -23.54 1.65
CA SER A 13 -8.31 -24.43 2.78
C SER A 13 -7.70 -23.69 3.98
N THR A 14 -7.77 -22.36 4.00
CA THR A 14 -7.22 -21.55 5.10
C THR A 14 -7.96 -21.81 6.42
N SER A 15 -7.21 -22.10 7.48
CA SER A 15 -7.78 -22.44 8.78
C SER A 15 -8.54 -21.30 9.43
N LYS A 16 -9.61 -21.62 10.21
CA LYS A 16 -10.39 -20.62 10.98
C LYS A 16 -9.49 -19.78 11.90
N GLN A 17 -8.46 -20.40 12.48
CA GLN A 17 -7.50 -19.72 13.36
C GLN A 17 -6.67 -18.67 12.59
N PHE A 18 -6.14 -19.01 11.43
CA PHE A 18 -5.41 -18.08 10.57
C PHE A 18 -6.27 -16.88 10.17
N ILE A 19 -7.52 -17.15 9.73
CA ILE A 19 -8.48 -16.12 9.33
C ILE A 19 -8.72 -15.15 10.49
N LYS A 20 -9.08 -15.67 11.68
CA LYS A 20 -9.37 -14.85 12.86
C LYS A 20 -8.19 -13.94 13.23
N LYS A 21 -6.96 -14.46 13.11
CA LYS A 21 -5.73 -13.76 13.50
C LYS A 21 -5.32 -12.67 12.50
N ASN A 22 -5.51 -12.91 11.20
CA ASN A 22 -4.91 -12.09 10.16
C ASN A 22 -5.90 -11.18 9.40
N LYS A 23 -7.22 -11.46 9.44
CA LYS A 23 -8.23 -10.69 8.71
C LYS A 23 -8.11 -9.18 8.94
N LYS A 24 -8.13 -8.75 10.20
CA LYS A 24 -8.04 -7.31 10.55
C LYS A 24 -6.72 -6.68 10.09
N ARG A 25 -5.62 -7.43 10.12
CA ARG A 25 -4.30 -6.97 9.67
C ARG A 25 -4.30 -6.69 8.18
N PHE A 26 -4.80 -7.61 7.37
CA PHE A 26 -4.84 -7.43 5.91
C PHE A 26 -5.83 -6.34 5.49
N ASP A 27 -7.00 -6.26 6.13
CA ASP A 27 -7.96 -5.17 5.91
C ASP A 27 -7.33 -3.80 6.26
N ALA A 28 -6.58 -3.72 7.38
CA ALA A 28 -5.89 -2.49 7.79
C ALA A 28 -4.79 -2.08 6.80
N ILE A 29 -3.99 -3.04 6.30
CA ILE A 29 -2.96 -2.76 5.29
C ILE A 29 -3.59 -2.18 4.02
N SER A 30 -4.62 -2.84 3.48
CA SER A 30 -5.27 -2.37 2.25
C SER A 30 -5.96 -1.02 2.45
N GLY A 31 -6.61 -0.81 3.60
CA GLY A 31 -7.19 0.47 3.97
C GLY A 31 -6.14 1.59 4.10
N SER A 32 -4.96 1.28 4.65
CA SER A 32 -3.87 2.24 4.77
C SER A 32 -3.28 2.62 3.41
N VAL A 33 -3.13 1.64 2.49
CA VAL A 33 -2.66 1.91 1.12
C VAL A 33 -3.68 2.75 0.35
N LEU A 34 -4.98 2.47 0.49
CA LEU A 34 -6.05 3.29 -0.09
C LEU A 34 -6.01 4.72 0.46
N PHE A 35 -5.88 4.87 1.76
CA PHE A 35 -5.79 6.18 2.39
C PHE A 35 -4.59 6.99 1.85
N LEU A 36 -3.43 6.35 1.69
CA LEU A 36 -2.25 6.99 1.13
C LEU A 36 -2.46 7.38 -0.35
N LEU A 37 -3.17 6.56 -1.12
CA LEU A 37 -3.53 6.87 -2.50
C LEU A 37 -4.44 8.11 -2.58
N ILE A 38 -5.43 8.24 -1.68
CA ILE A 38 -6.30 9.42 -1.58
C ILE A 38 -5.49 10.66 -1.20
N LEU A 39 -4.57 10.55 -0.24
CA LEU A 39 -3.67 11.65 0.13
C LEU A 39 -2.79 12.08 -1.06
N GLY A 40 -2.26 11.11 -1.82
CA GLY A 40 -1.47 11.39 -3.02
C GLY A 40 -2.28 12.11 -4.10
N ALA A 41 -3.52 11.70 -4.33
CA ALA A 41 -4.43 12.39 -5.22
C ALA A 41 -4.72 13.83 -4.76
N TRP A 42 -4.84 14.05 -3.46
CA TRP A 42 -5.00 15.39 -2.91
C TRP A 42 -3.75 16.25 -3.15
N VAL A 43 -2.54 15.72 -2.88
CA VAL A 43 -1.28 16.42 -3.15
C VAL A 43 -1.18 16.87 -4.62
N SER A 44 -1.61 16.05 -5.57
CA SER A 44 -1.54 16.34 -7.01
C SER A 44 -2.76 17.12 -7.53
N SER A 45 -3.76 17.41 -6.70
CA SER A 45 -5.00 18.07 -7.12
C SER A 45 -4.76 19.56 -7.42
N THR A 46 -5.29 20.02 -8.55
CA THR A 46 -5.30 21.43 -8.90
C THR A 46 -6.35 22.22 -8.12
N ALA A 47 -7.42 21.58 -7.70
CA ALA A 47 -8.49 22.18 -6.88
C ALA A 47 -7.98 22.63 -5.50
N GLY A 48 -6.96 21.99 -4.98
CA GLY A 48 -6.29 22.35 -3.73
C GLY A 48 -5.19 23.39 -3.85
N GLY A 49 -5.05 24.10 -4.97
CA GLY A 49 -4.05 25.15 -5.13
C GLY A 49 -2.65 24.63 -5.44
N GLN A 50 -2.54 23.53 -6.16
CA GLN A 50 -1.24 22.96 -6.59
C GLN A 50 -0.34 22.59 -5.40
N TYR A 51 -0.86 21.80 -4.48
CA TYR A 51 -0.13 21.40 -3.26
C TYR A 51 1.18 20.64 -3.52
N ASN A 52 1.36 20.08 -4.72
CA ASN A 52 2.64 19.50 -5.14
C ASN A 52 3.76 20.53 -5.23
N GLN A 53 3.46 21.82 -5.39
CA GLN A 53 4.43 22.93 -5.42
C GLN A 53 4.70 23.54 -4.05
N SER A 54 4.06 23.08 -2.99
CA SER A 54 4.18 23.65 -1.65
C SER A 54 5.51 23.32 -0.97
N CYS A 55 6.20 22.25 -1.36
CA CYS A 55 7.60 22.01 -1.04
C CYS A 55 8.48 22.46 -2.21
N SER A 56 9.72 22.85 -1.94
CA SER A 56 10.73 23.03 -2.97
C SER A 56 10.95 21.75 -3.77
N VAL A 57 11.56 21.85 -4.94
CA VAL A 57 11.91 20.72 -5.80
C VAL A 57 13.41 20.47 -5.79
N GLY A 58 13.84 19.35 -6.35
CA GLY A 58 15.25 18.98 -6.45
C GLY A 58 15.81 18.36 -5.18
N PHE A 59 17.05 17.89 -5.29
CA PHE A 59 17.79 17.27 -4.19
C PHE A 59 18.80 18.27 -3.61
N PRO A 60 18.97 18.33 -2.27
CA PRO A 60 18.21 17.67 -1.21
C PRO A 60 17.01 18.47 -0.69
N ASN A 61 16.76 19.68 -1.20
CA ASN A 61 15.84 20.66 -0.63
C ASN A 61 14.37 20.30 -0.82
N GLY A 62 14.03 19.66 -1.95
CA GLY A 62 12.69 19.19 -2.25
C GLY A 62 12.45 17.76 -1.75
N TRP A 63 13.48 16.90 -1.89
CA TRP A 63 13.46 15.53 -1.38
C TRP A 63 14.89 15.13 -0.97
N PRO A 64 15.11 14.47 0.18
CA PRO A 64 14.12 14.03 1.19
C PRO A 64 13.53 15.14 2.07
N LYS A 65 14.06 16.36 1.97
CA LYS A 65 13.59 17.53 2.70
C LYS A 65 12.36 18.16 2.03
N CYS A 66 11.73 19.10 2.73
CA CYS A 66 10.72 19.99 2.18
C CYS A 66 11.14 21.40 2.57
N ASN A 67 11.31 22.29 1.59
CA ASN A 67 11.82 23.65 1.79
C ASN A 67 13.16 23.69 2.55
N GLY A 68 14.04 22.74 2.26
CA GLY A 68 15.37 22.65 2.86
C GLY A 68 15.41 22.07 4.29
N SER A 69 14.25 21.69 4.88
CA SER A 69 14.16 21.13 6.24
C SER A 69 13.50 19.75 6.22
N PHE A 70 13.89 18.85 7.16
CA PHE A 70 13.16 17.59 7.42
C PHE A 70 11.86 17.85 8.20
N LEU A 71 11.81 18.92 8.98
CA LEU A 71 10.64 19.38 9.71
C LEU A 71 10.37 20.83 9.30
N PRO A 72 9.76 21.05 8.12
CA PRO A 72 9.44 22.40 7.66
C PRO A 72 8.37 23.02 8.55
N SER A 73 8.30 24.36 8.56
CA SER A 73 7.12 25.05 9.10
C SER A 73 5.89 24.60 8.31
N LEU A 74 4.82 24.25 9.02
CA LEU A 74 3.59 23.75 8.41
C LEU A 74 2.69 24.94 7.96
N ASP A 75 3.29 25.89 7.23
CA ASP A 75 2.63 27.09 6.78
C ASP A 75 1.72 26.79 5.59
N GLY A 76 0.46 26.63 5.89
CA GLY A 76 -0.58 26.33 4.91
C GLY A 76 -0.82 24.83 4.65
N PRO A 77 -1.96 24.52 4.02
CA PRO A 77 -2.43 23.15 3.84
C PRO A 77 -1.54 22.35 2.87
N GLY A 78 -0.87 23.00 1.94
CA GLY A 78 -0.03 22.32 0.95
C GLY A 78 1.18 21.64 1.54
N VAL A 79 1.94 22.31 2.43
CA VAL A 79 3.08 21.70 3.12
C VAL A 79 2.60 20.58 4.05
N LEU A 80 1.51 20.83 4.78
CA LEU A 80 0.94 19.85 5.70
C LEU A 80 0.58 18.55 4.99
N ILE A 81 -0.20 18.62 3.90
CA ILE A 81 -0.64 17.41 3.17
C ILE A 81 0.53 16.67 2.52
N GLN A 82 1.54 17.40 2.00
CA GLN A 82 2.78 16.82 1.49
C GLN A 82 3.51 16.04 2.59
N MET A 83 3.66 16.62 3.77
CA MET A 83 4.34 15.96 4.88
C MET A 83 3.56 14.75 5.41
N ILE A 84 2.24 14.86 5.53
CA ILE A 84 1.38 13.72 5.92
C ILE A 84 1.52 12.58 4.91
N HIS A 85 1.50 12.87 3.60
CA HIS A 85 1.68 11.86 2.55
C HIS A 85 3.05 11.18 2.66
N ARG A 86 4.14 11.92 2.79
CA ARG A 86 5.51 11.39 2.88
C ARG A 86 5.73 10.55 4.15
N ILE A 87 5.31 11.06 5.31
CA ILE A 87 5.40 10.35 6.59
C ILE A 87 4.50 9.11 6.55
N GLY A 88 3.28 9.24 6.03
CA GLY A 88 2.37 8.13 5.85
C GLY A 88 2.96 7.02 4.97
N ALA A 89 3.63 7.38 3.88
CA ALA A 89 4.32 6.41 3.03
C ALA A 89 5.39 5.64 3.79
N LEU A 90 6.21 6.29 4.60
CA LEU A 90 7.24 5.63 5.42
C LEU A 90 6.62 4.71 6.48
N VAL A 91 5.62 5.21 7.22
CA VAL A 91 4.93 4.43 8.27
C VAL A 91 4.28 3.17 7.69
N ILE A 92 3.58 3.29 6.55
CA ILE A 92 2.95 2.15 5.89
C ILE A 92 4.00 1.13 5.41
N GLY A 93 5.14 1.59 4.92
CA GLY A 93 6.25 0.72 4.56
C GLY A 93 6.76 -0.11 5.74
N PHE A 94 6.95 0.49 6.91
CA PHE A 94 7.31 -0.24 8.13
C PHE A 94 6.22 -1.22 8.56
N ILE A 95 4.95 -0.84 8.48
CA ILE A 95 3.82 -1.72 8.78
C ILE A 95 3.80 -2.93 7.84
N LEU A 96 4.04 -2.75 6.55
CA LEU A 96 4.13 -3.82 5.57
C LEU A 96 5.24 -4.81 5.93
N ILE A 97 6.46 -4.32 6.20
CA ILE A 97 7.62 -5.16 6.57
C ILE A 97 7.31 -5.93 7.86
N ALA A 98 6.87 -5.24 8.90
CA ALA A 98 6.53 -5.86 10.18
C ALA A 98 5.43 -6.92 10.03
N SER A 99 4.44 -6.67 9.17
CA SER A 99 3.35 -7.61 8.93
C SER A 99 3.81 -8.86 8.20
N VAL A 100 4.70 -8.75 7.21
CA VAL A 100 5.31 -9.91 6.53
C VAL A 100 6.06 -10.79 7.53
N ILE A 101 6.94 -10.19 8.33
CA ILE A 101 7.73 -10.90 9.35
C ILE A 101 6.80 -11.61 10.34
N LYS A 102 5.75 -10.91 10.79
CA LYS A 102 4.81 -11.45 11.77
C LYS A 102 4.00 -12.61 11.21
N VAL A 103 3.44 -12.49 9.99
CA VAL A 103 2.68 -13.58 9.35
C VAL A 103 3.56 -14.80 9.15
N LYS A 104 4.80 -14.62 8.69
CA LYS A 104 5.76 -15.73 8.51
C LYS A 104 6.07 -16.42 9.83
N LYS A 105 6.44 -15.65 10.86
CA LYS A 105 6.82 -16.20 12.18
C LYS A 105 5.66 -16.90 12.90
N GLU A 106 4.45 -16.36 12.82
CA GLU A 106 3.28 -16.87 13.53
C GLU A 106 2.72 -18.17 12.97
N ASN A 107 3.05 -18.52 11.74
CA ASN A 107 2.45 -19.67 11.04
C ASN A 107 3.47 -20.77 10.71
N ASN A 108 4.67 -20.74 11.30
CA ASN A 108 5.71 -21.78 11.20
C ASN A 108 5.89 -22.32 9.77
N ASP A 109 5.97 -21.41 8.78
CA ASP A 109 6.13 -21.74 7.36
C ASP A 109 5.07 -22.72 6.80
N SER A 110 3.84 -22.68 7.33
CA SER A 110 2.74 -23.48 6.81
C SER A 110 2.43 -23.11 5.34
N ALA A 111 2.01 -24.10 4.55
CA ALA A 111 1.61 -23.86 3.15
C ALA A 111 0.51 -22.81 3.01
N GLU A 112 -0.35 -22.65 4.04
CA GLU A 112 -1.36 -21.60 4.10
C GLU A 112 -0.75 -20.21 4.15
N SER A 113 0.31 -20.01 4.97
CA SER A 113 0.93 -18.70 5.14
C SER A 113 1.74 -18.28 3.91
N GLU A 114 2.31 -19.23 3.17
CA GLU A 114 3.20 -18.97 2.04
C GLU A 114 2.55 -18.10 0.97
N ILE A 115 1.31 -18.42 0.58
CA ILE A 115 0.60 -17.66 -0.44
C ILE A 115 0.33 -16.23 0.00
N TYR A 116 -0.07 -16.01 1.27
CA TYR A 116 -0.31 -14.68 1.81
C TYR A 116 0.99 -13.88 1.93
N VAL A 117 2.07 -14.50 2.41
CA VAL A 117 3.40 -13.90 2.47
C VAL A 117 3.87 -13.49 1.08
N LYS A 118 3.66 -14.31 0.05
CA LYS A 118 4.00 -13.99 -1.34
C LYS A 118 3.31 -12.69 -1.81
N TYR A 119 1.99 -12.57 -1.62
CA TYR A 119 1.27 -11.36 -2.04
C TYR A 119 1.64 -10.13 -1.20
N MET A 120 1.90 -10.29 0.09
CA MET A 120 2.42 -9.21 0.92
C MET A 120 3.81 -8.73 0.47
N HIS A 121 4.70 -9.65 0.05
CA HIS A 121 5.99 -9.29 -0.55
C HIS A 121 5.80 -8.52 -1.88
N HIS A 122 4.85 -8.92 -2.72
CA HIS A 122 4.57 -8.17 -3.96
C HIS A 122 4.05 -6.77 -3.65
N THR A 123 3.14 -6.63 -2.68
CA THR A 123 2.68 -5.31 -2.21
C THR A 123 3.85 -4.46 -1.73
N GLY A 124 4.75 -5.03 -0.92
CA GLY A 124 5.94 -4.32 -0.42
C GLY A 124 6.90 -3.89 -1.52
N LYS A 125 7.13 -4.74 -2.53
CA LYS A 125 7.96 -4.40 -3.70
C LYS A 125 7.36 -3.27 -4.53
N LEU A 126 6.05 -3.33 -4.79
CA LEU A 126 5.34 -2.28 -5.52
C LEU A 126 5.33 -0.97 -4.73
N TRP A 127 5.13 -1.05 -3.41
CA TRP A 127 5.21 0.10 -2.54
C TRP A 127 6.60 0.77 -2.60
N LEU A 128 7.69 -0.02 -2.48
CA LEU A 128 9.07 0.50 -2.55
C LEU A 128 9.36 1.12 -3.92
N LEU A 129 8.98 0.43 -4.99
CA LEU A 129 9.13 0.97 -6.35
C LEU A 129 8.39 2.29 -6.52
N ASN A 130 7.15 2.36 -6.04
CA ASN A 130 6.33 3.56 -6.12
C ASN A 130 6.91 4.72 -5.30
N LEU A 131 7.48 4.42 -4.12
CA LEU A 131 8.19 5.42 -3.32
C LEU A 131 9.40 6.00 -4.08
N LEU A 132 10.18 5.15 -4.74
CA LEU A 132 11.32 5.59 -5.55
C LEU A 132 10.88 6.44 -6.75
N ILE A 133 9.79 6.07 -7.43
CA ILE A 133 9.24 6.86 -8.54
C ILE A 133 8.78 8.24 -8.02
N GLY A 134 8.06 8.27 -6.88
CA GLY A 134 7.62 9.53 -6.26
C GLY A 134 8.79 10.44 -5.84
N ALA A 135 9.86 9.86 -5.29
CA ALA A 135 11.09 10.59 -4.98
C ALA A 135 11.74 11.14 -6.26
N SER A 136 11.86 10.33 -7.31
CA SER A 136 12.41 10.74 -8.60
C SER A 136 11.60 11.86 -9.24
N TYR A 137 10.26 11.81 -9.14
CA TYR A 137 9.38 12.87 -9.59
C TYR A 137 9.75 14.24 -9.00
N LEU A 138 10.03 14.30 -7.69
CA LEU A 138 10.41 15.53 -7.03
C LEU A 138 11.87 15.94 -7.28
N ILE A 139 12.78 14.97 -7.43
CA ILE A 139 14.21 15.24 -7.69
C ILE A 139 14.42 15.84 -9.09
N PHE A 140 13.70 15.33 -10.09
CA PHE A 140 13.83 15.79 -11.46
C PHE A 140 12.93 16.98 -11.82
N ALA A 141 11.98 17.32 -10.96
CA ALA A 141 11.13 18.49 -11.15
C ALA A 141 11.93 19.79 -11.08
N LYS A 142 11.50 20.77 -11.84
CA LYS A 142 11.93 22.18 -11.75
C LYS A 142 10.76 23.02 -11.23
N SER A 143 11.04 24.20 -10.72
CA SER A 143 9.99 25.10 -10.26
C SER A 143 9.02 25.43 -11.40
N GLY A 144 7.76 25.06 -11.24
CA GLY A 144 6.72 25.25 -12.25
C GLY A 144 6.70 24.21 -13.39
N ASP A 145 7.68 23.29 -13.44
CA ASP A 145 7.79 22.28 -14.49
C ASP A 145 8.03 20.92 -13.86
N PHE A 146 7.01 20.07 -13.87
CA PHE A 146 7.02 18.73 -13.26
C PHE A 146 6.98 17.66 -14.35
N PRO A 147 7.78 16.56 -14.25
CA PRO A 147 7.80 15.50 -15.24
C PRO A 147 6.50 14.67 -15.20
N GLU A 148 5.53 15.00 -16.05
CA GLU A 148 4.19 14.39 -16.07
C GLU A 148 4.21 12.87 -16.18
N TRP A 149 5.13 12.31 -16.95
CA TRP A 149 5.28 10.86 -17.10
C TRP A 149 5.66 10.16 -15.78
N LEU A 150 6.48 10.78 -14.91
CA LEU A 150 6.79 10.24 -13.58
C LEU A 150 5.59 10.37 -12.65
N SER A 151 4.81 11.44 -12.76
CA SER A 151 3.55 11.59 -12.03
C SER A 151 2.57 10.48 -12.40
N LEU A 152 2.42 10.20 -13.70
CA LEU A 152 1.58 9.11 -14.20
C LEU A 152 2.07 7.74 -13.70
N LEU A 153 3.38 7.47 -13.79
CA LEU A 153 3.96 6.22 -13.29
C LEU A 153 3.75 6.05 -11.77
N HIS A 154 3.89 7.14 -11.01
CA HIS A 154 3.64 7.13 -9.57
C HIS A 154 2.17 6.81 -9.26
N LEU A 155 1.23 7.39 -10.00
CA LEU A 155 -0.19 7.09 -9.87
C LEU A 155 -0.49 5.62 -10.20
N VAL A 156 -0.02 5.12 -11.35
CA VAL A 156 -0.22 3.72 -11.78
C VAL A 156 0.41 2.75 -10.79
N GLY A 157 1.62 3.06 -10.30
CA GLY A 157 2.29 2.28 -9.25
C GLY A 157 1.49 2.22 -7.96
N GLY A 158 0.94 3.35 -7.52
CA GLY A 158 0.07 3.44 -6.34
C GLY A 158 -1.20 2.61 -6.47
N ILE A 159 -1.89 2.71 -7.60
CA ILE A 159 -3.09 1.90 -7.91
C ILE A 159 -2.74 0.42 -7.94
N SER A 160 -1.63 0.04 -8.59
CA SER A 160 -1.18 -1.35 -8.66
C SER A 160 -0.87 -1.91 -7.26
N CYS A 161 -0.19 -1.13 -6.43
CA CYS A 161 0.08 -1.48 -5.03
C CYS A 161 -1.21 -1.72 -4.24
N PHE A 162 -2.21 -0.85 -4.40
CA PHE A 162 -3.51 -1.00 -3.77
C PHE A 162 -4.22 -2.26 -4.24
N LEU A 163 -4.31 -2.52 -5.54
CA LEU A 163 -4.97 -3.71 -6.09
C LEU A 163 -4.33 -5.00 -5.59
N VAL A 164 -3.00 -5.08 -5.57
CA VAL A 164 -2.30 -6.26 -5.04
C VAL A 164 -2.51 -6.41 -3.53
N SER A 165 -2.59 -5.31 -2.78
CA SER A 165 -2.87 -5.35 -1.35
C SER A 165 -4.24 -5.94 -1.01
N LEU A 166 -5.22 -5.82 -1.92
CA LEU A 166 -6.57 -6.38 -1.76
C LEU A 166 -6.63 -7.90 -1.89
N VAL A 167 -5.62 -8.54 -2.49
CA VAL A 167 -5.65 -10.00 -2.73
C VAL A 167 -5.78 -10.77 -1.42
N CYS A 168 -5.00 -10.44 -0.40
CA CYS A 168 -5.05 -11.13 0.90
C CYS A 168 -6.41 -11.00 1.61
N PRO A 169 -7.02 -9.80 1.75
CA PRO A 169 -8.38 -9.66 2.27
C PRO A 169 -9.43 -10.45 1.49
N PHE A 170 -9.35 -10.46 0.15
CA PHE A 170 -10.30 -11.22 -0.66
C PHE A 170 -10.16 -12.72 -0.45
N MET A 171 -8.93 -13.25 -0.46
CA MET A 171 -8.66 -14.66 -0.21
C MET A 171 -9.21 -15.11 1.16
N ILE A 172 -8.99 -14.31 2.21
CA ILE A 172 -9.52 -14.60 3.57
C ILE A 172 -11.04 -14.60 3.59
N ARG A 173 -11.70 -13.66 2.90
CA ARG A 173 -13.17 -13.62 2.84
C ARG A 173 -13.74 -14.82 2.11
N LEU A 174 -13.16 -15.21 0.96
CA LEU A 174 -13.56 -16.40 0.23
C LEU A 174 -13.38 -17.68 1.05
N SER A 175 -12.25 -17.83 1.75
CA SER A 175 -12.01 -18.97 2.65
C SER A 175 -13.03 -19.01 3.79
N SER A 176 -13.38 -17.85 4.36
CA SER A 176 -14.39 -17.77 5.41
C SER A 176 -15.79 -18.20 4.92
N LEU A 177 -16.15 -17.83 3.70
CA LEU A 177 -17.43 -18.23 3.09
C LEU A 177 -17.47 -19.74 2.84
N SER A 178 -16.40 -20.35 2.31
CA SER A 178 -16.35 -21.80 2.06
C SER A 178 -16.50 -22.62 3.33
N ILE A 179 -15.89 -22.16 4.45
CA ILE A 179 -16.03 -22.83 5.75
C ILE A 179 -17.49 -22.79 6.24
N ASN A 180 -18.18 -21.67 6.08
CA ASN A 180 -19.57 -21.52 6.54
C ASN A 180 -20.54 -22.37 5.70
N ILE A 181 -20.29 -22.51 4.40
CA ILE A 181 -21.11 -23.38 3.53
C ILE A 181 -20.96 -24.84 3.97
N ASN A 182 -19.74 -25.34 4.13
CA ASN A 182 -19.49 -26.72 4.51
C ASN A 182 -20.06 -27.06 5.90
N SER A 183 -20.05 -26.10 6.86
CA SER A 183 -20.63 -26.30 8.19
C SER A 183 -22.17 -26.22 8.24
N ALA A 184 -22.83 -25.80 7.16
CA ALA A 184 -24.29 -25.78 7.04
C ALA A 184 -24.86 -27.03 6.33
N GLU A 185 -23.98 -27.82 5.69
CA GLU A 185 -24.32 -29.08 5.01
C GLU A 185 -24.12 -30.34 5.90
N GLU A 186 -23.49 -30.18 7.07
CA GLU A 186 -23.34 -31.20 8.14
C GLU A 186 -24.48 -31.11 9.16
#